data_aeb6c3c38f17c4e767da90fa2155f92a
#
_entry.id   aeb6c3c38f17c4e767da90fa2155f92a
#
_cell.length_a   1.000
_cell.length_b   1.000
_cell.length_c   1.000
_cell.angle_alpha   90.00
_cell.angle_beta   90.00
_cell.angle_gamma   90.00
#
_symmetry.space_group_name_H-M   'P 1'
#
loop_
_entity.id
_entity.type
_entity.pdbx_description
1 polymer ?
#
loop_
_entity_poly.entity_id
_entity_poly.type
_entity_poly.pdbx_seq_one_letter_code
_entity_poly.pdbx_strand_id
1 'polypeptide(L)'
;MGRVGSRGRDGGAGRGHRHGDDGVIYQQHNLVTQLRVVHNVLAGQLGSWSTLGSLGSLVAPAAAQRETARQALAAVGLEGQIDAITADLSGGQQQRVAIARVLVQDPTLILADEPVASLDPRTASDVLETLLRLQRQGGKTLLVSIHNVDLVRRHFSRVIGLTDGRTVFDGRPDDLNETILATIYGAQRAEAIEG
;
A
#
# COMPACT_ATOMS: atom_id res chain seq x y z
N MET A 1 -47.70 32.55 19.68
CA MET A 1 -47.92 31.12 19.58
C MET A 1 -47.26 30.66 18.25
N GLY A 2 -46.11 30.05 18.29
CA GLY A 2 -45.39 29.52 17.14
C GLY A 2 -44.38 28.49 17.63
N ARG A 3 -44.67 27.19 17.42
CA ARG A 3 -43.84 26.07 17.80
C ARG A 3 -42.59 26.02 16.90
N VAL A 4 -41.42 26.08 17.52
CA VAL A 4 -40.13 25.79 16.87
C VAL A 4 -39.97 24.28 16.83
N GLY A 5 -39.96 23.70 15.61
CA GLY A 5 -39.64 22.28 15.38
C GLY A 5 -38.16 22.01 15.57
N SER A 6 -37.83 21.08 16.45
CA SER A 6 -36.48 20.54 16.65
C SER A 6 -36.12 19.65 15.45
N ARG A 7 -35.10 20.07 14.68
CA ARG A 7 -34.45 19.21 13.69
C ARG A 7 -33.59 18.20 14.42
N GLY A 8 -33.88 16.90 14.22
CA GLY A 8 -33.09 15.80 14.66
C GLY A 8 -31.68 15.91 14.09
N ARG A 9 -30.69 15.77 14.95
CA ARG A 9 -29.29 15.50 14.56
C ARG A 9 -29.24 14.01 14.21
N ASP A 10 -29.15 13.71 12.92
CA ASP A 10 -28.73 12.40 12.49
C ASP A 10 -27.29 12.20 12.95
N GLY A 11 -27.12 11.39 13.96
CA GLY A 11 -25.84 10.92 14.47
C GLY A 11 -25.25 9.94 13.45
N GLY A 12 -24.48 10.44 12.50
CA GLY A 12 -23.53 9.61 11.76
C GLY A 12 -22.55 9.01 12.76
N ALA A 13 -22.76 7.74 13.13
CA ALA A 13 -21.82 6.97 13.91
C ALA A 13 -20.54 6.87 13.08
N GLY A 14 -19.57 7.73 13.35
CA GLY A 14 -18.21 7.59 12.88
C GLY A 14 -17.72 6.21 13.35
N ARG A 15 -17.54 5.28 12.40
CA ARG A 15 -16.83 4.02 12.70
C ARG A 15 -15.47 4.41 13.21
N GLY A 16 -15.24 4.24 14.51
CA GLY A 16 -13.93 4.46 15.11
C GLY A 16 -12.91 3.60 14.36
N HIS A 17 -11.93 4.25 13.80
CA HIS A 17 -10.80 3.60 13.12
C HIS A 17 -10.14 2.67 14.13
N ARG A 18 -10.21 1.37 13.92
CA ARG A 18 -9.52 0.40 14.78
C ARG A 18 -8.09 0.26 14.25
N HIS A 19 -7.13 0.18 15.15
CA HIS A 19 -5.71 -0.09 14.88
C HIS A 19 -5.52 -1.48 14.23
N GLY A 20 -5.99 -1.70 13.05
CA GLY A 20 -6.01 -2.97 12.31
C GLY A 20 -6.68 -2.81 10.95
N ASP A 21 -7.31 -1.65 10.72
CA ASP A 21 -8.02 -1.36 9.48
C ASP A 21 -7.08 -0.78 8.39
N ASP A 22 -5.81 -0.48 8.74
CA ASP A 22 -4.82 0.11 7.82
C ASP A 22 -3.80 -0.94 7.38
N GLY A 23 -3.56 -1.02 6.08
CA GLY A 23 -2.51 -1.85 5.50
C GLY A 23 -1.28 -1.00 5.21
N VAL A 24 -0.11 -1.41 5.71
CA VAL A 24 1.14 -0.68 5.49
C VAL A 24 2.11 -1.51 4.66
N ILE A 25 2.60 -0.91 3.57
CA ILE A 25 3.66 -1.43 2.71
C ILE A 25 4.89 -0.57 2.97
N TYR A 26 5.95 -1.19 3.48
CA TYR A 26 7.20 -0.50 3.79
C TYR A 26 8.20 -0.62 2.64
N GLN A 27 9.13 0.31 2.55
CA GLN A 27 10.28 0.29 1.63
C GLN A 27 11.11 -1.00 1.80
N GLN A 28 11.41 -1.37 3.04
CA GLN A 28 11.97 -2.68 3.37
C GLN A 28 10.82 -3.66 3.54
N HIS A 29 10.50 -4.45 2.58
CA HIS A 29 9.32 -5.34 2.46
C HIS A 29 8.81 -5.98 3.76
N ASN A 30 9.60 -5.97 4.84
CA ASN A 30 9.33 -6.57 6.15
C ASN A 30 8.81 -8.01 6.03
N LEU A 31 9.42 -8.78 5.14
CA LEU A 31 9.15 -10.19 4.93
C LEU A 31 10.15 -11.03 5.72
N VAL A 32 9.70 -12.16 6.23
CA VAL A 32 10.58 -13.17 6.79
C VAL A 32 11.13 -14.00 5.64
N THR A 33 12.34 -13.70 5.20
CA THR A 33 12.91 -14.24 3.97
C THR A 33 13.13 -15.75 4.00
N GLN A 34 13.32 -16.34 5.18
CA GLN A 34 13.49 -17.78 5.39
C GLN A 34 12.19 -18.57 5.26
N LEU A 35 11.04 -17.90 5.32
CA LEU A 35 9.74 -18.55 5.19
C LEU A 35 9.32 -18.65 3.72
N ARG A 36 8.42 -19.60 3.46
CA ARG A 36 7.74 -19.69 2.16
C ARG A 36 6.82 -18.47 1.97
N VAL A 37 6.59 -18.12 0.71
CA VAL A 37 5.73 -17.01 0.31
C VAL A 37 4.35 -17.09 0.93
N VAL A 38 3.72 -18.28 0.95
CA VAL A 38 2.41 -18.48 1.57
C VAL A 38 2.35 -18.02 3.03
N HIS A 39 3.38 -18.24 3.82
CA HIS A 39 3.41 -17.82 5.23
C HIS A 39 3.55 -16.30 5.38
N ASN A 40 4.38 -15.68 4.53
CA ASN A 40 4.49 -14.22 4.50
C ASN A 40 3.17 -13.55 4.11
N VAL A 41 2.44 -14.09 3.15
CA VAL A 41 1.14 -13.57 2.73
C VAL A 41 0.12 -13.72 3.86
N LEU A 42 0.01 -14.90 4.45
CA LEU A 42 -0.95 -15.18 5.53
C LEU A 42 -0.65 -14.42 6.82
N ALA A 43 0.59 -13.95 7.02
CA ALA A 43 0.93 -13.07 8.14
C ALA A 43 0.07 -11.79 8.18
N GLY A 44 -0.50 -11.35 7.05
CA GLY A 44 -1.46 -10.24 6.99
C GLY A 44 -2.73 -10.48 7.83
N GLN A 45 -3.10 -11.72 8.08
CA GLN A 45 -4.29 -12.08 8.89
C GLN A 45 -4.00 -12.29 10.38
N LEU A 46 -2.73 -12.27 10.81
CA LEU A 46 -2.37 -12.59 12.20
C LEU A 46 -3.02 -11.66 13.24
N GLY A 47 -3.31 -10.41 12.87
CA GLY A 47 -4.02 -9.46 13.72
C GLY A 47 -5.51 -9.79 13.95
N SER A 48 -6.11 -10.62 13.08
CA SER A 48 -7.52 -11.01 13.14
C SER A 48 -7.76 -12.40 13.72
N TRP A 49 -6.70 -13.20 13.94
CA TRP A 49 -6.80 -14.57 14.43
C TRP A 49 -6.73 -14.68 15.95
N SER A 50 -7.47 -15.61 16.51
CA SER A 50 -7.27 -16.00 17.92
C SER A 50 -5.89 -16.67 18.08
N THR A 51 -5.23 -16.42 19.22
CA THR A 51 -3.85 -16.86 19.50
C THR A 51 -3.61 -18.36 19.31
N LEU A 52 -4.61 -19.21 19.48
CA LEU A 52 -4.51 -20.67 19.26
C LEU A 52 -4.56 -21.05 17.77
N GLY A 53 -5.29 -20.30 16.92
CA GLY A 53 -5.35 -20.55 15.48
C GLY A 53 -4.08 -20.12 14.74
N SER A 54 -3.34 -19.16 15.30
CA SER A 54 -2.16 -18.58 14.69
C SER A 54 -0.95 -19.54 14.65
N LEU A 55 -0.75 -20.37 15.70
CA LEU A 55 0.40 -21.28 15.75
C LEU A 55 0.28 -22.46 14.78
N GLY A 56 -0.89 -23.02 14.60
CA GLY A 56 -1.11 -24.15 13.69
C GLY A 56 -0.94 -23.79 12.22
N SER A 57 -1.38 -22.62 11.84
CA SER A 57 -1.29 -22.13 10.46
C SER A 57 0.12 -21.71 10.03
N LEU A 58 1.02 -21.43 10.98
CA LEU A 58 2.44 -21.19 10.72
C LEU A 58 3.20 -22.46 10.30
N VAL A 59 2.71 -23.64 10.70
CA VAL A 59 3.36 -24.93 10.37
C VAL A 59 2.76 -25.51 9.09
N ALA A 60 1.43 -25.53 8.98
CA ALA A 60 0.72 -26.04 7.80
C ALA A 60 -0.58 -25.24 7.60
N PRO A 61 -0.63 -24.29 6.64
CA PRO A 61 -1.85 -23.55 6.34
C PRO A 61 -2.98 -24.50 5.92
N ALA A 62 -4.18 -24.32 6.50
CA ALA A 62 -5.37 -25.03 6.07
C ALA A 62 -5.68 -24.76 4.58
N ALA A 63 -6.39 -25.68 3.92
CA ALA A 63 -6.70 -25.54 2.48
C ALA A 63 -7.38 -24.19 2.15
N ALA A 64 -8.30 -23.73 3.00
CA ALA A 64 -8.98 -22.43 2.80
C ALA A 64 -8.01 -21.24 2.91
N GLN A 65 -7.07 -21.26 3.85
CA GLN A 65 -6.05 -20.22 4.01
C GLN A 65 -5.09 -20.20 2.82
N ARG A 66 -4.68 -21.39 2.37
CA ARG A 66 -3.83 -21.52 1.19
C ARG A 66 -4.53 -20.97 -0.06
N GLU A 67 -5.84 -21.20 -0.21
CA GLU A 67 -6.62 -20.64 -1.30
C GLU A 67 -6.70 -19.10 -1.21
N THR A 68 -6.91 -18.53 -0.02
CA THR A 68 -6.87 -17.08 0.19
C THR A 68 -5.52 -16.49 -0.22
N ALA A 69 -4.41 -17.11 0.20
CA ALA A 69 -3.07 -16.69 -0.19
C ALA A 69 -2.84 -16.81 -1.71
N ARG A 70 -3.34 -17.89 -2.34
CA ARG A 70 -3.23 -18.12 -3.78
C ARG A 70 -3.95 -17.00 -4.56
N GLN A 71 -5.16 -16.62 -4.16
CA GLN A 71 -5.92 -15.54 -4.78
C GLN A 71 -5.21 -14.19 -4.65
N ALA A 72 -4.66 -13.88 -3.48
CA ALA A 72 -3.89 -12.66 -3.27
C ALA A 72 -2.62 -12.63 -4.14
N LEU A 73 -1.91 -13.76 -4.24
CA LEU A 73 -0.73 -13.90 -5.12
C LEU A 73 -1.10 -13.81 -6.60
N ALA A 74 -2.22 -14.38 -7.02
CA ALA A 74 -2.71 -14.25 -8.40
C ALA A 74 -2.99 -12.79 -8.75
N ALA A 75 -3.56 -12.01 -7.81
CA ALA A 75 -3.84 -10.58 -8.01
C ALA A 75 -2.58 -9.74 -8.25
N VAL A 76 -1.42 -10.20 -7.78
CA VAL A 76 -0.11 -9.55 -8.00
C VAL A 76 0.77 -10.28 -9.03
N GLY A 77 0.24 -11.31 -9.71
CA GLY A 77 0.97 -12.07 -10.75
C GLY A 77 2.04 -13.01 -10.21
N LEU A 78 1.88 -13.55 -9.01
CA LEU A 78 2.83 -14.46 -8.34
C LEU A 78 2.19 -15.79 -7.89
N GLU A 79 1.10 -16.21 -8.48
CA GLU A 79 0.39 -17.45 -8.09
C GLU A 79 1.31 -18.68 -8.07
N GLY A 80 2.18 -18.82 -9.07
CA GLY A 80 3.13 -19.93 -9.19
C GLY A 80 4.24 -19.94 -8.14
N GLN A 81 4.39 -18.87 -7.33
CA GLN A 81 5.46 -18.74 -6.35
C GLN A 81 5.00 -19.05 -4.92
N ILE A 82 3.79 -19.57 -4.73
CA ILE A 82 3.20 -19.77 -3.40
C ILE A 82 4.07 -20.62 -2.45
N ASP A 83 4.78 -21.61 -2.99
CA ASP A 83 5.64 -22.52 -2.23
C ASP A 83 7.13 -22.16 -2.26
N ALA A 84 7.51 -21.13 -3.02
CA ALA A 84 8.89 -20.67 -3.08
C ALA A 84 9.37 -20.14 -1.72
N ILE A 85 10.67 -20.24 -1.46
CA ILE A 85 11.31 -19.55 -0.33
C ILE A 85 11.40 -18.07 -0.70
N THR A 86 11.01 -17.19 0.23
CA THR A 86 10.94 -15.76 -0.06
C THR A 86 12.30 -15.15 -0.38
N ALA A 87 13.39 -15.70 0.16
CA ALA A 87 14.75 -15.27 -0.17
C ALA A 87 15.13 -15.49 -1.65
N ASP A 88 14.51 -16.46 -2.33
CA ASP A 88 14.83 -16.82 -3.72
C ASP A 88 14.13 -15.87 -4.73
N LEU A 89 13.26 -14.98 -4.26
CA LEU A 89 12.53 -14.03 -5.09
C LEU A 89 13.36 -12.77 -5.37
N SER A 90 13.18 -12.18 -6.57
CA SER A 90 13.72 -10.85 -6.87
C SER A 90 13.08 -9.77 -5.98
N GLY A 91 13.73 -8.61 -5.84
CA GLY A 91 13.21 -7.48 -5.05
C GLY A 91 11.79 -7.07 -5.46
N GLY A 92 11.50 -6.98 -6.76
CA GLY A 92 10.15 -6.68 -7.25
C GLY A 92 9.13 -7.80 -6.95
N GLN A 93 9.55 -9.07 -6.95
CA GLN A 93 8.68 -10.16 -6.53
C GLN A 93 8.43 -10.11 -5.01
N GLN A 94 9.44 -9.83 -4.19
CA GLN A 94 9.27 -9.64 -2.75
C GLN A 94 8.33 -8.48 -2.45
N GLN A 95 8.43 -7.37 -3.18
CA GLN A 95 7.50 -6.25 -3.06
C GLN A 95 6.06 -6.67 -3.38
N ARG A 96 5.84 -7.46 -4.43
CA ARG A 96 4.51 -8.00 -4.76
C ARG A 96 4.00 -8.97 -3.69
N VAL A 97 4.86 -9.73 -3.02
CA VAL A 97 4.48 -10.55 -1.84
C VAL A 97 4.02 -9.66 -0.67
N ALA A 98 4.71 -8.53 -0.42
CA ALA A 98 4.29 -7.58 0.60
C ALA A 98 2.92 -6.95 0.27
N ILE A 99 2.65 -6.66 -1.00
CA ILE A 99 1.31 -6.21 -1.45
C ILE A 99 0.27 -7.32 -1.23
N ALA A 100 0.56 -8.57 -1.61
CA ALA A 100 -0.35 -9.70 -1.40
C ALA A 100 -0.69 -9.89 0.08
N ARG A 101 0.28 -9.69 0.99
CA ARG A 101 0.06 -9.70 2.45
C ARG A 101 -0.95 -8.64 2.88
N VAL A 102 -0.85 -7.42 2.34
CA VAL A 102 -1.80 -6.34 2.62
C VAL A 102 -3.18 -6.64 2.04
N LEU A 103 -3.26 -7.29 0.87
CA LEU A 103 -4.54 -7.71 0.30
C LEU A 103 -5.30 -8.71 1.18
N VAL A 104 -4.57 -9.67 1.76
CA VAL A 104 -5.14 -10.67 2.67
C VAL A 104 -5.64 -10.03 3.98
N GLN A 105 -5.03 -8.93 4.42
CA GLN A 105 -5.50 -8.12 5.53
C GLN A 105 -6.82 -7.39 5.21
N ASP A 106 -7.09 -7.11 3.92
CA ASP A 106 -8.26 -6.41 3.40
C ASP A 106 -8.54 -5.04 4.03
N PRO A 107 -7.55 -4.14 4.12
CA PRO A 107 -7.70 -2.84 4.75
C PRO A 107 -8.56 -1.87 3.92
N THR A 108 -9.12 -0.84 4.57
CA THR A 108 -9.81 0.28 3.88
C THR A 108 -8.84 1.36 3.41
N LEU A 109 -7.71 1.52 4.11
CA LEU A 109 -6.62 2.44 3.78
C LEU A 109 -5.32 1.65 3.59
N ILE A 110 -4.65 1.89 2.46
CA ILE A 110 -3.32 1.37 2.16
C ILE A 110 -2.34 2.54 2.22
N LEU A 111 -1.35 2.42 3.10
CA LEU A 111 -0.21 3.32 3.20
C LEU A 111 1.00 2.62 2.58
N ALA A 112 1.58 3.19 1.54
CA ALA A 112 2.77 2.64 0.90
C ALA A 112 3.92 3.64 1.00
N ASP A 113 4.94 3.27 1.78
CA ASP A 113 6.11 4.10 2.01
C ASP A 113 7.23 3.68 1.06
N GLU A 114 7.51 4.53 0.09
CA GLU A 114 8.49 4.32 -0.99
C GLU A 114 8.46 2.90 -1.60
N PRO A 115 7.29 2.40 -2.03
CA PRO A 115 7.13 0.99 -2.38
C PRO A 115 7.93 0.56 -3.62
N VAL A 116 8.59 1.49 -4.30
CA VAL A 116 9.31 1.25 -5.57
C VAL A 116 10.73 1.79 -5.59
N ALA A 117 11.25 2.33 -4.48
CA ALA A 117 12.55 3.02 -4.42
C ALA A 117 13.74 2.17 -4.86
N SER A 118 13.67 0.85 -4.66
CA SER A 118 14.79 -0.09 -4.96
C SER A 118 14.57 -0.89 -6.24
N LEU A 119 13.58 -0.51 -7.05
CA LEU A 119 13.20 -1.26 -8.26
C LEU A 119 13.66 -0.54 -9.52
N ASP A 120 13.95 -1.31 -10.57
CA ASP A 120 14.16 -0.73 -11.89
C ASP A 120 12.87 -0.04 -12.40
N PRO A 121 12.97 0.92 -13.33
CA PRO A 121 11.83 1.75 -13.74
C PRO A 121 10.63 0.97 -14.27
N ARG A 122 10.85 -0.16 -14.96
CA ARG A 122 9.78 -1.00 -15.48
C ARG A 122 9.05 -1.73 -14.36
N THR A 123 9.81 -2.38 -13.48
CA THR A 123 9.24 -3.08 -12.33
C THR A 123 8.54 -2.12 -11.38
N ALA A 124 9.07 -0.90 -11.19
CA ALA A 124 8.44 0.16 -10.40
C ALA A 124 7.05 0.53 -10.96
N SER A 125 6.96 0.74 -12.27
CA SER A 125 5.68 1.04 -12.94
C SER A 125 4.67 -0.10 -12.77
N ASP A 126 5.10 -1.35 -12.99
CA ASP A 126 4.25 -2.55 -12.85
C ASP A 126 3.70 -2.71 -11.41
N VAL A 127 4.51 -2.40 -10.40
CA VAL A 127 4.10 -2.44 -8.98
C VAL A 127 3.07 -1.35 -8.69
N LEU A 128 3.31 -0.10 -9.13
CA LEU A 128 2.36 1.00 -8.95
C LEU A 128 1.04 0.74 -9.67
N GLU A 129 1.06 0.24 -10.89
CA GLU A 129 -0.15 -0.14 -11.64
C GLU A 129 -0.94 -1.21 -10.91
N THR A 130 -0.25 -2.20 -10.32
CA THR A 130 -0.88 -3.23 -9.50
C THR A 130 -1.57 -2.62 -8.27
N LEU A 131 -0.90 -1.74 -7.51
CA LEU A 131 -1.49 -1.05 -6.36
C LEU A 131 -2.71 -0.21 -6.74
N LEU A 132 -2.61 0.58 -7.82
CA LEU A 132 -3.70 1.43 -8.30
C LEU A 132 -4.88 0.60 -8.82
N ARG A 133 -4.63 -0.53 -9.48
CA ARG A 133 -5.68 -1.46 -9.91
C ARG A 133 -6.42 -2.04 -8.72
N LEU A 134 -5.71 -2.48 -7.70
CA LEU A 134 -6.28 -3.04 -6.48
C LEU A 134 -7.06 -2.01 -5.68
N GLN A 135 -6.58 -0.77 -5.60
CA GLN A 135 -7.28 0.36 -5.01
C GLN A 135 -8.64 0.59 -5.70
N ARG A 136 -8.65 0.68 -7.04
CA ARG A 136 -9.88 0.91 -7.82
C ARG A 136 -10.88 -0.23 -7.67
N GLN A 137 -10.42 -1.49 -7.77
CA GLN A 137 -11.28 -2.67 -7.67
C GLN A 137 -11.90 -2.85 -6.27
N GLY A 138 -11.16 -2.49 -5.23
CA GLY A 138 -11.59 -2.64 -3.84
C GLY A 138 -12.28 -1.42 -3.23
N GLY A 139 -12.38 -0.29 -3.96
CA GLY A 139 -12.91 0.96 -3.39
C GLY A 139 -12.07 1.49 -2.21
N LYS A 140 -10.79 1.15 -2.18
CA LYS A 140 -9.86 1.46 -1.08
C LYS A 140 -9.25 2.85 -1.26
N THR A 141 -8.80 3.44 -0.16
CA THR A 141 -7.93 4.62 -0.20
C THR A 141 -6.47 4.16 -0.29
N LEU A 142 -5.70 4.75 -1.20
CA LEU A 142 -4.27 4.49 -1.35
C LEU A 142 -3.51 5.80 -1.17
N LEU A 143 -2.58 5.83 -0.22
CA LEU A 143 -1.62 6.91 -0.02
C LEU A 143 -0.21 6.35 -0.23
N VAL A 144 0.55 6.97 -1.12
CA VAL A 144 1.90 6.53 -1.48
C VAL A 144 2.88 7.67 -1.23
N SER A 145 3.94 7.43 -0.46
CA SER A 145 5.11 8.30 -0.47
C SER A 145 6.01 7.90 -1.64
N ILE A 146 6.45 8.88 -2.43
CA ILE A 146 7.27 8.64 -3.61
C ILE A 146 8.07 9.91 -3.92
N HIS A 147 9.34 9.75 -4.30
CA HIS A 147 10.20 10.88 -4.65
C HIS A 147 10.46 11.01 -6.15
N ASN A 148 10.09 10.03 -6.95
CA ASN A 148 10.23 10.08 -8.41
C ASN A 148 9.03 10.82 -9.03
N VAL A 149 9.28 12.05 -9.49
CA VAL A 149 8.24 12.93 -10.05
C VAL A 149 7.62 12.38 -11.33
N ASP A 150 8.39 11.67 -12.16
CA ASP A 150 7.88 11.08 -13.40
C ASP A 150 6.86 9.98 -13.13
N LEU A 151 7.13 9.14 -12.12
CA LEU A 151 6.16 8.13 -11.68
C LEU A 151 4.91 8.79 -11.10
N VAL A 152 5.06 9.90 -10.37
CA VAL A 152 3.92 10.67 -9.86
C VAL A 152 3.06 11.20 -11.00
N ARG A 153 3.66 11.85 -12.00
CA ARG A 153 2.95 12.40 -13.17
C ARG A 153 2.21 11.33 -13.96
N ARG A 154 2.80 10.13 -14.11
CA ARG A 154 2.22 9.04 -14.89
C ARG A 154 1.07 8.31 -14.19
N HIS A 155 1.14 8.17 -12.86
CA HIS A 155 0.29 7.22 -12.16
C HIS A 155 -0.74 7.85 -11.21
N PHE A 156 -0.55 9.10 -10.79
CA PHE A 156 -1.42 9.70 -9.77
C PHE A 156 -2.22 10.89 -10.33
N SER A 157 -3.37 11.17 -9.72
CA SER A 157 -4.25 12.29 -10.09
C SER A 157 -4.20 13.44 -9.09
N ARG A 158 -3.65 13.23 -7.90
CA ARG A 158 -3.46 14.23 -6.85
C ARG A 158 -2.13 14.01 -6.15
N VAL A 159 -1.46 15.09 -5.84
CA VAL A 159 -0.16 15.12 -5.16
C VAL A 159 -0.22 16.09 -4.00
N ILE A 160 0.36 15.68 -2.88
CA ILE A 160 0.59 16.53 -1.72
C ILE A 160 2.10 16.65 -1.52
N GLY A 161 2.65 17.84 -1.70
CA GLY A 161 4.06 18.13 -1.45
C GLY A 161 4.28 18.51 0.02
N LEU A 162 5.24 17.85 0.66
CA LEU A 162 5.57 18.05 2.08
C LEU A 162 7.03 18.53 2.20
N THR A 163 7.25 19.56 3.02
CA THR A 163 8.58 20.05 3.39
C THR A 163 8.56 20.45 4.86
N ASP A 164 9.53 19.96 5.64
CA ASP A 164 9.65 20.26 7.07
C ASP A 164 8.35 20.01 7.87
N GLY A 165 7.64 18.94 7.54
CA GLY A 165 6.38 18.56 8.20
C GLY A 165 5.18 19.45 7.82
N ARG A 166 5.30 20.27 6.79
CA ARG A 166 4.22 21.19 6.33
C ARG A 166 3.83 20.86 4.90
N THR A 167 2.54 20.99 4.59
CA THR A 167 2.05 20.93 3.22
C THR A 167 2.41 22.23 2.51
N VAL A 168 3.19 22.13 1.43
CA VAL A 168 3.59 23.23 0.58
C VAL A 168 2.92 23.19 -0.79
N PHE A 169 2.37 22.06 -1.16
CA PHE A 169 1.62 21.87 -2.39
C PHE A 169 0.48 20.85 -2.19
N ASP A 170 -0.67 21.10 -2.77
CA ASP A 170 -1.79 20.16 -2.88
C ASP A 170 -2.51 20.44 -4.20
N GLY A 171 -2.37 19.54 -5.17
CA GLY A 171 -2.89 19.78 -6.52
C GLY A 171 -2.71 18.59 -7.46
N ARG A 172 -2.83 18.87 -8.76
CA ARG A 172 -2.63 17.86 -9.80
C ARG A 172 -1.13 17.70 -10.10
N PRO A 173 -0.68 16.50 -10.53
CA PRO A 173 0.70 16.29 -10.95
C PRO A 173 1.14 17.23 -12.09
N ASP A 174 0.23 17.59 -12.99
CA ASP A 174 0.51 18.51 -14.11
C ASP A 174 0.84 19.93 -13.64
N ASP A 175 0.40 20.32 -12.45
CA ASP A 175 0.65 21.65 -11.87
C ASP A 175 2.04 21.74 -11.19
N LEU A 176 2.76 20.60 -11.06
CA LEU A 176 4.11 20.57 -10.53
C LEU A 176 5.07 21.26 -11.53
N ASN A 177 5.51 22.45 -11.19
CA ASN A 177 6.51 23.20 -11.94
C ASN A 177 7.84 23.27 -11.15
N GLU A 178 8.89 23.78 -11.79
CA GLU A 178 10.23 23.89 -11.18
C GLU A 178 10.21 24.66 -9.85
N THR A 179 9.42 25.72 -9.74
CA THR A 179 9.32 26.52 -8.51
C THR A 179 8.73 25.71 -7.36
N ILE A 180 7.68 24.91 -7.62
CA ILE A 180 7.05 24.04 -6.63
C ILE A 180 8.02 22.91 -6.25
N LEU A 181 8.68 22.28 -7.24
CA LEU A 181 9.68 21.24 -6.99
C LEU A 181 10.86 21.78 -6.18
N ALA A 182 11.36 22.99 -6.50
CA ALA A 182 12.41 23.63 -5.71
C ALA A 182 11.96 23.93 -4.26
N THR A 183 10.69 24.21 -4.04
CA THR A 183 10.12 24.40 -2.70
C THR A 183 10.05 23.07 -1.94
N ILE A 184 9.69 21.97 -2.61
CA ILE A 184 9.55 20.63 -1.99
C ILE A 184 10.94 20.04 -1.66
N TYR A 185 11.88 20.11 -2.61
CA TYR A 185 13.16 19.40 -2.53
C TYR A 185 14.36 20.29 -2.20
N GLY A 186 14.21 21.62 -2.26
CA GLY A 186 15.30 22.59 -2.23
C GLY A 186 15.90 22.81 -3.64
N ALA A 187 16.37 24.01 -3.91
CA ALA A 187 16.82 24.43 -5.25
C ALA A 187 17.91 23.55 -5.88
N GLN A 188 18.82 23.02 -5.08
CA GLN A 188 19.91 22.16 -5.54
C GLN A 188 19.51 20.72 -5.91
N ARG A 189 18.35 20.25 -5.43
CA ARG A 189 17.83 18.91 -5.73
C ARG A 189 16.83 18.89 -6.88
N ALA A 190 16.19 20.00 -7.19
CA ALA A 190 15.20 20.07 -8.25
C ALA A 190 15.83 19.78 -9.63
N GLU A 191 17.04 20.29 -9.88
CA GLU A 191 17.78 20.07 -11.14
C GLU A 191 18.22 18.60 -11.36
N ALA A 192 18.43 17.84 -10.29
CA ALA A 192 18.84 16.43 -10.36
C ALA A 192 17.70 15.44 -10.61
N ILE A 193 16.44 15.90 -10.57
CA ILE A 193 15.24 15.03 -10.69
C ILE A 193 14.71 15.03 -12.13
N GLU A 194 15.07 16.05 -12.94
CA GLU A 194 14.66 16.20 -14.35
C GLU A 194 15.70 15.69 -15.38
N GLY A 195 16.84 15.19 -14.97
CA GLY A 195 17.92 14.63 -15.81
C GLY A 195 18.01 13.12 -15.66
#